data_898389d7f08c75077c702d7394e6c714
#
_entry.id   898389d7f08c75077c702d7394e6c714
#
_cell.length_a   1.000
_cell.length_b   1.000
_cell.length_c   1.000
_cell.angle_alpha   90.00
_cell.angle_beta   90.00
_cell.angle_gamma   90.00
#
_symmetry.space_group_name_H-M   'P 1'
#
loop_
_entity.id
_entity.type
_entity.pdbx_description
1 polymer ?
#
loop_
_entity_poly.entity_id
_entity_poly.type
_entity_poly.pdbx_seq_one_letter_code
_entity_poly.pdbx_strand_id
1 'polypeptide(L)'
;MQQIGHIGRLQVQLGSLKRGGPNPRYDPVALREVLALRLTSKGVVGLVDGEAVLDVHHADHAHSKGRDSSGISFNFTAHYQRMRDRFGPNLENGCAGENILIATDRSIDADELVNGLVIRNTQDIPVRLTQVQVAHPCRSFSAYALEKGGMPTDSMLKETLQFLDQGTRGFYCEWTGDPVVVRVGDPVFVAPL
;
A
#
# COMPACT_ATOMS: atom_id res chain seq x y z
N MET A 1 -10.06 -14.22 15.98
CA MET A 1 -9.43 -13.14 15.18
C MET A 1 -9.63 -11.82 15.89
N GLN A 2 -8.61 -11.00 15.99
CA GLN A 2 -8.71 -9.65 16.54
C GLN A 2 -8.93 -8.67 15.40
N GLN A 3 -9.99 -7.86 15.47
CA GLN A 3 -10.19 -6.75 14.55
C GLN A 3 -9.15 -5.67 14.84
N ILE A 4 -8.50 -5.17 13.79
CA ILE A 4 -7.48 -4.13 13.89
C ILE A 4 -7.92 -2.81 13.24
N GLY A 5 -9.00 -2.81 12.50
CA GLY A 5 -9.52 -1.62 11.83
C GLY A 5 -10.51 -1.98 10.73
N HIS A 6 -10.58 -1.09 9.75
CA HIS A 6 -11.39 -1.25 8.53
C HIS A 6 -10.67 -0.63 7.33
N ILE A 7 -11.08 -0.96 6.14
CA ILE A 7 -10.56 -0.31 4.93
C ILE A 7 -11.00 1.15 4.94
N GLY A 8 -10.05 2.08 5.10
CA GLY A 8 -10.29 3.52 5.10
C GLY A 8 -10.17 4.15 3.72
N ARG A 9 -9.31 3.58 2.85
CA ARG A 9 -9.09 4.05 1.48
C ARG A 9 -8.66 2.91 0.58
N LEU A 10 -9.12 2.95 -0.66
CA LEU A 10 -8.71 2.06 -1.74
C LEU A 10 -8.22 2.89 -2.91
N GLN A 11 -7.17 2.43 -3.59
CA GLN A 11 -6.65 3.11 -4.76
C GLN A 11 -5.92 2.17 -5.72
N VAL A 12 -5.78 2.60 -6.96
CA VAL A 12 -4.96 1.96 -7.99
C VAL A 12 -3.89 2.93 -8.46
N GLN A 13 -2.75 2.39 -8.83
CA GLN A 13 -1.67 3.13 -9.44
C GLN A 13 -1.77 2.98 -10.97
N LEU A 14 -2.07 4.08 -11.67
CA LEU A 14 -2.27 4.10 -13.14
C LEU A 14 -0.97 4.07 -13.94
N GLY A 15 0.14 4.35 -13.29
CA GLY A 15 1.45 4.41 -13.93
C GLY A 15 2.57 4.56 -12.91
N SER A 16 3.81 4.75 -13.36
CA SER A 16 4.95 4.91 -12.46
C SER A 16 4.82 6.16 -11.58
N LEU A 17 5.02 5.99 -10.27
CA LEU A 17 5.17 7.11 -9.32
C LEU A 17 6.59 7.70 -9.34
N LYS A 18 7.47 7.19 -10.19
CA LYS A 18 8.83 7.69 -10.40
C LYS A 18 8.89 8.36 -11.75
N ARG A 19 9.12 9.67 -11.75
CA ARG A 19 9.17 10.51 -12.96
C ARG A 19 10.57 11.09 -13.18
N GLY A 20 10.96 11.20 -14.44
CA GLY A 20 12.25 11.72 -14.86
C GLY A 20 13.31 10.65 -15.08
N GLY A 21 14.52 11.09 -15.45
CA GLY A 21 15.63 10.26 -15.89
C GLY A 21 16.33 9.44 -14.79
N PRO A 22 17.68 9.42 -14.73
CA PRO A 22 18.46 8.55 -13.84
C PRO A 22 18.21 8.75 -12.33
N ASN A 23 17.79 9.95 -11.92
CA ASN A 23 17.42 10.27 -10.54
C ASN A 23 15.94 10.66 -10.48
N PRO A 24 15.02 9.68 -10.57
CA PRO A 24 13.60 9.98 -10.68
C PRO A 24 13.04 10.60 -9.40
N ARG A 25 12.21 11.63 -9.55
CA ARG A 25 11.43 12.22 -8.47
C ARG A 25 10.18 11.34 -8.22
N TYR A 26 9.78 11.26 -6.97
CA TYR A 26 8.52 10.63 -6.59
C TYR A 26 7.37 11.61 -6.80
N ASP A 27 6.29 11.16 -7.45
CA ASP A 27 5.11 11.97 -7.73
C ASP A 27 3.86 11.08 -7.63
N PRO A 28 3.01 11.28 -6.60
CA PRO A 28 1.82 10.46 -6.37
C PRO A 28 0.65 10.75 -7.32
N VAL A 29 0.76 11.67 -8.26
CA VAL A 29 -0.33 12.08 -9.17
C VAL A 29 -0.93 10.94 -10.00
N ALA A 30 -0.21 9.83 -10.21
CA ALA A 30 -0.74 8.67 -10.92
C ALA A 30 -1.59 7.73 -10.02
N LEU A 31 -1.85 8.10 -8.78
CA LEU A 31 -2.75 7.38 -7.90
C LEU A 31 -4.20 7.82 -8.15
N ARG A 32 -5.10 6.84 -8.24
CA ARG A 32 -6.54 7.06 -8.38
C ARG A 32 -7.28 6.36 -7.25
N GLU A 33 -7.97 7.14 -6.43
CA GLU A 33 -8.85 6.62 -5.39
C GLU A 33 -10.09 5.96 -6.01
N VAL A 34 -10.52 4.85 -5.40
CA VAL A 34 -11.69 4.08 -5.81
C VAL A 34 -12.47 3.60 -4.59
N LEU A 35 -13.76 3.28 -4.76
CA LEU A 35 -14.59 2.78 -3.65
C LEU A 35 -14.54 1.26 -3.50
N ALA A 36 -14.07 0.55 -4.52
CA ALA A 36 -13.96 -0.90 -4.50
C ALA A 36 -12.76 -1.38 -5.32
N LEU A 37 -12.13 -2.46 -4.86
CA LEU A 37 -11.11 -3.20 -5.60
C LEU A 37 -11.56 -4.63 -5.82
N ARG A 38 -11.29 -5.16 -7.00
CA ARG A 38 -11.30 -6.60 -7.24
C ARG A 38 -9.88 -7.12 -7.06
N LEU A 39 -9.71 -8.02 -6.11
CA LEU A 39 -8.47 -8.75 -5.89
C LEU A 39 -8.48 -10.01 -6.75
N THR A 40 -7.39 -10.28 -7.43
CA THR A 40 -7.18 -11.45 -8.27
C THR A 40 -5.82 -12.05 -7.99
N SER A 41 -5.56 -13.28 -8.42
CA SER A 41 -4.22 -13.87 -8.37
C SER A 41 -3.18 -13.14 -9.23
N LYS A 42 -3.64 -12.24 -10.13
CA LYS A 42 -2.79 -11.42 -11.00
C LYS A 42 -2.55 -10.01 -10.46
N GLY A 43 -3.15 -9.64 -9.33
CA GLY A 43 -3.06 -8.32 -8.73
C GLY A 43 -4.42 -7.61 -8.59
N VAL A 44 -4.39 -6.29 -8.58
CA VAL A 44 -5.53 -5.43 -8.22
C VAL A 44 -6.17 -4.79 -9.43
N VAL A 45 -7.50 -4.75 -9.42
CA VAL A 45 -8.33 -4.05 -10.41
C VAL A 45 -9.25 -3.06 -9.67
N GLY A 46 -9.12 -1.77 -9.95
CA GLY A 46 -10.05 -0.74 -9.46
C GLY A 46 -11.39 -0.83 -10.17
N LEU A 47 -12.48 -0.64 -9.43
CA LEU A 47 -13.84 -0.57 -9.97
C LEU A 47 -14.32 0.87 -9.89
N VAL A 48 -14.52 1.51 -11.04
CA VAL A 48 -14.89 2.93 -11.17
C VAL A 48 -16.03 3.04 -12.14
N ASP A 49 -17.19 3.50 -11.68
CA ASP A 49 -18.39 3.76 -12.52
C ASP A 49 -18.76 2.59 -13.45
N GLY A 50 -18.54 1.35 -12.99
CA GLY A 50 -18.79 0.13 -13.76
C GLY A 50 -17.64 -0.31 -14.66
N GLU A 51 -16.59 0.49 -14.78
CA GLU A 51 -15.38 0.15 -15.53
C GLU A 51 -14.32 -0.50 -14.64
N ALA A 52 -13.51 -1.36 -15.25
CA ALA A 52 -12.37 -2.02 -14.62
C ALA A 52 -11.07 -1.32 -15.00
N VAL A 53 -10.29 -0.86 -14.00
CA VAL A 53 -9.02 -0.16 -14.20
C VAL A 53 -7.90 -0.99 -13.56
N LEU A 54 -6.96 -1.47 -14.37
CA LEU A 54 -5.83 -2.26 -13.88
C LEU A 54 -4.85 -1.37 -13.08
N ASP A 55 -4.40 -1.87 -11.93
CA ASP A 55 -3.22 -1.32 -11.27
C ASP A 55 -1.96 -1.62 -12.10
N VAL A 56 -0.97 -0.74 -12.07
CA VAL A 56 0.28 -0.90 -12.84
C VAL A 56 1.06 -2.17 -12.48
N HIS A 57 0.84 -2.74 -11.30
CA HIS A 57 1.47 -3.99 -10.85
C HIS A 57 0.65 -5.24 -11.21
N HIS A 58 -0.57 -5.08 -11.73
CA HIS A 58 -1.37 -6.21 -12.22
C HIS A 58 -0.64 -6.88 -13.38
N ALA A 59 -0.59 -8.21 -13.40
CA ALA A 59 0.20 -8.97 -14.40
C ALA A 59 -0.19 -8.65 -15.86
N ASP A 60 -1.46 -8.36 -16.11
CA ASP A 60 -1.97 -8.04 -17.46
C ASP A 60 -1.82 -6.54 -17.81
N HIS A 61 -1.27 -5.70 -16.92
CA HIS A 61 -1.07 -4.28 -17.23
C HIS A 61 0.13 -4.11 -18.19
N ALA A 62 -0.02 -3.25 -19.21
CA ALA A 62 0.98 -3.07 -20.27
C ALA A 62 2.39 -2.67 -19.77
N HIS A 63 2.48 -2.03 -18.59
CA HIS A 63 3.73 -1.61 -17.95
C HIS A 63 4.09 -2.44 -16.73
N SER A 64 3.43 -3.60 -16.54
CA SER A 64 3.75 -4.50 -15.44
C SER A 64 5.18 -5.02 -15.55
N LYS A 65 5.85 -5.14 -14.40
CA LYS A 65 7.19 -5.72 -14.32
C LYS A 65 7.18 -7.22 -14.01
N GLY A 66 6.00 -7.85 -14.03
CA GLY A 66 5.85 -9.29 -13.79
C GLY A 66 6.33 -9.73 -12.40
N ARG A 67 6.11 -8.95 -11.37
CA ARG A 67 6.46 -9.30 -9.99
C ARG A 67 5.23 -9.92 -9.32
N ASP A 68 5.17 -11.22 -9.22
CA ASP A 68 4.05 -11.96 -8.66
C ASP A 68 3.76 -11.58 -7.19
N SER A 69 4.80 -11.37 -6.38
CA SER A 69 4.69 -11.09 -4.94
C SER A 69 4.31 -9.64 -4.58
N SER A 70 4.16 -8.74 -5.53
CA SER A 70 3.87 -7.32 -5.28
C SER A 70 2.58 -6.81 -5.92
N GLY A 71 1.72 -7.73 -6.31
CA GLY A 71 0.46 -7.40 -6.99
C GLY A 71 -0.60 -6.75 -6.10
N ILE A 72 -0.49 -6.88 -4.78
CA ILE A 72 -1.37 -6.26 -3.79
C ILE A 72 -0.50 -5.60 -2.71
N SER A 73 -0.83 -4.39 -2.31
CA SER A 73 -0.12 -3.68 -1.26
C SER A 73 -1.07 -3.01 -0.27
N PHE A 74 -0.64 -2.92 1.00
CA PHE A 74 -1.42 -2.26 2.03
C PHE A 74 -0.55 -1.48 3.02
N ASN A 75 -1.16 -0.55 3.73
CA ASN A 75 -0.55 0.19 4.84
C ASN A 75 -1.62 0.58 5.89
N PHE A 76 -1.20 1.23 6.96
CA PHE A 76 -2.03 1.62 8.09
C PHE A 76 -2.01 3.14 8.30
N THR A 77 -3.12 3.71 8.72
CA THR A 77 -3.18 5.15 9.05
C THR A 77 -2.25 5.53 10.20
N ALA A 78 -2.04 4.63 11.17
CA ALA A 78 -1.09 4.84 12.26
C ALA A 78 0.37 4.95 11.75
N HIS A 79 0.75 4.23 10.68
CA HIS A 79 2.08 4.37 10.08
C HIS A 79 2.24 5.72 9.38
N TYR A 80 1.19 6.23 8.73
CA TYR A 80 1.18 7.58 8.18
C TYR A 80 1.32 8.64 9.27
N GLN A 81 0.69 8.44 10.42
CA GLN A 81 0.89 9.34 11.57
C GLN A 81 2.34 9.36 12.01
N ARG A 82 2.99 8.19 12.17
CA ARG A 82 4.43 8.10 12.50
C ARG A 82 5.31 8.79 11.44
N MET A 83 4.98 8.63 10.17
CA MET A 83 5.70 9.32 9.08
C MET A 83 5.52 10.83 9.17
N ARG A 84 4.31 11.33 9.41
CA ARG A 84 4.04 12.77 9.58
C ARG A 84 4.73 13.36 10.81
N ASP A 85 4.76 12.65 11.92
CA ASP A 85 5.42 13.09 13.14
C ASP A 85 6.93 13.29 12.92
N ARG A 86 7.55 12.46 12.08
CA ARG A 86 8.98 12.54 11.76
C ARG A 86 9.30 13.52 10.63
N PHE A 87 8.56 13.48 9.54
CA PHE A 87 8.90 14.19 8.30
C PHE A 87 7.99 15.40 8.04
N GLY A 88 6.80 15.45 8.65
CA GLY A 88 5.84 16.53 8.56
C GLY A 88 4.61 16.24 7.71
N PRO A 89 3.69 17.22 7.60
CA PRO A 89 2.31 17.02 7.16
C PRO A 89 2.16 16.73 5.66
N ASN A 90 3.20 16.86 4.85
CA ASN A 90 3.16 16.60 3.40
C ASN A 90 2.92 15.13 3.01
N LEU A 91 2.99 14.21 3.98
CA LEU A 91 2.74 12.78 3.75
C LEU A 91 1.27 12.47 3.95
N GLU A 92 0.48 12.73 2.92
CA GLU A 92 -0.94 12.41 2.89
C GLU A 92 -1.17 10.90 2.89
N ASN A 93 -2.29 10.48 3.47
CA ASN A 93 -2.71 9.07 3.47
C ASN A 93 -2.80 8.53 2.03
N GLY A 94 -2.16 7.39 1.78
CA GLY A 94 -2.12 6.75 0.47
C GLY A 94 -0.96 7.20 -0.43
N CYS A 95 -0.22 8.28 -0.08
CA CYS A 95 0.84 8.81 -0.94
C CYS A 95 2.00 7.83 -1.17
N ALA A 96 2.19 6.79 -0.36
CA ALA A 96 3.21 5.76 -0.59
C ALA A 96 2.82 4.77 -1.70
N GLY A 97 1.58 4.82 -2.20
CA GLY A 97 1.13 4.06 -3.37
C GLY A 97 0.60 2.67 -3.08
N GLU A 98 0.23 2.38 -1.84
CA GLU A 98 -0.48 1.14 -1.49
C GLU A 98 -1.88 1.11 -2.08
N ASN A 99 -2.40 -0.11 -2.34
CA ASN A 99 -3.74 -0.32 -2.85
C ASN A 99 -4.81 -0.22 -1.76
N ILE A 100 -4.48 -0.66 -0.54
CA ILE A 100 -5.40 -0.73 0.60
C ILE A 100 -4.80 0.04 1.76
N LEU A 101 -5.45 1.11 2.21
CA LEU A 101 -5.11 1.79 3.44
C LEU A 101 -6.11 1.39 4.53
N ILE A 102 -5.61 0.80 5.61
CA ILE A 102 -6.39 0.33 6.76
C ILE A 102 -6.43 1.45 7.80
N ALA A 103 -7.63 1.91 8.12
CA ALA A 103 -7.86 2.88 9.19
C ALA A 103 -7.75 2.17 10.55
N THR A 104 -6.77 2.56 11.35
CA THR A 104 -6.49 2.04 12.69
C THR A 104 -5.70 3.06 13.49
N ASP A 105 -5.94 3.12 14.79
CA ASP A 105 -5.18 3.95 15.73
C ASP A 105 -3.94 3.24 16.28
N ARG A 106 -3.81 1.94 16.01
CA ARG A 106 -2.74 1.09 16.50
C ARG A 106 -1.66 0.91 15.44
N SER A 107 -0.40 1.09 15.82
CA SER A 107 0.73 0.63 15.00
C SER A 107 0.74 -0.88 14.95
N ILE A 108 0.90 -1.44 13.76
CA ILE A 108 0.96 -2.89 13.50
C ILE A 108 2.36 -3.21 13.00
N ASP A 109 3.06 -4.05 13.73
CA ASP A 109 4.41 -4.47 13.36
C ASP A 109 4.38 -5.69 12.42
N ALA A 110 5.48 -5.90 11.68
CA ALA A 110 5.58 -6.99 10.71
C ALA A 110 5.40 -8.38 11.35
N ASP A 111 5.85 -8.56 12.60
CA ASP A 111 5.73 -9.81 13.35
C ASP A 111 4.27 -10.19 13.64
N GLU A 112 3.38 -9.20 13.77
CA GLU A 112 1.95 -9.44 13.94
C GLU A 112 1.28 -9.94 12.64
N LEU A 113 1.91 -9.73 11.50
CA LEU A 113 1.39 -10.02 10.16
C LEU A 113 1.91 -11.34 9.57
N VAL A 114 2.66 -12.13 10.33
CA VAL A 114 3.26 -13.40 9.86
C VAL A 114 2.21 -14.34 9.24
N ASN A 115 1.00 -14.38 9.81
CA ASN A 115 -0.10 -15.20 9.29
C ASN A 115 -1.02 -14.45 8.30
N GLY A 116 -0.68 -13.21 7.98
CA GLY A 116 -1.44 -12.35 7.07
C GLY A 116 -2.61 -11.61 7.71
N LEU A 117 -3.45 -11.07 6.84
CA LEU A 117 -4.67 -10.33 7.19
C LEU A 117 -5.91 -11.05 6.69
N VAL A 118 -7.03 -10.82 7.34
CA VAL A 118 -8.35 -11.24 6.87
C VAL A 118 -9.23 -10.00 6.73
N ILE A 119 -9.74 -9.75 5.54
CA ILE A 119 -10.78 -8.77 5.27
C ILE A 119 -12.11 -9.51 5.19
N ARG A 120 -13.13 -9.06 5.90
CA ARG A 120 -14.50 -9.53 5.70
C ARG A 120 -15.22 -8.58 4.79
N ASN A 121 -15.51 -9.03 3.59
CA ASN A 121 -16.23 -8.20 2.62
C ASN A 121 -17.74 -8.11 2.95
N THR A 122 -18.45 -7.27 2.23
CA THR A 122 -19.91 -7.06 2.41
C THR A 122 -20.77 -8.33 2.22
N GLN A 123 -20.22 -9.39 1.65
CA GLN A 123 -20.87 -10.70 1.51
C GLN A 123 -20.48 -11.67 2.64
N ASP A 124 -19.79 -11.18 3.68
CA ASP A 124 -19.21 -11.96 4.79
C ASP A 124 -18.21 -13.04 4.33
N ILE A 125 -17.64 -12.88 3.13
CA ILE A 125 -16.60 -13.78 2.61
C ILE A 125 -15.27 -13.37 3.23
N PRO A 126 -14.55 -14.29 3.91
CA PRO A 126 -13.22 -14.00 4.43
C PRO A 126 -12.18 -13.98 3.31
N VAL A 127 -11.61 -12.83 3.07
CA VAL A 127 -10.52 -12.62 2.10
C VAL A 127 -9.20 -12.65 2.86
N ARG A 128 -8.48 -13.76 2.81
CA ARG A 128 -7.21 -13.93 3.53
C ARG A 128 -6.04 -13.53 2.65
N LEU A 129 -5.41 -12.40 2.97
CA LEU A 129 -4.18 -11.93 2.36
C LEU A 129 -3.00 -12.60 3.05
N THR A 130 -2.16 -13.27 2.27
CA THR A 130 -1.03 -14.09 2.76
C THR A 130 0.31 -13.59 2.21
N GLN A 131 1.40 -14.26 2.56
CA GLN A 131 2.77 -13.93 2.10
C GLN A 131 3.10 -12.45 2.33
N VAL A 132 2.78 -11.96 3.52
CA VAL A 132 3.03 -10.54 3.86
C VAL A 132 4.51 -10.28 3.92
N GLN A 133 4.97 -9.29 3.17
CA GLN A 133 6.36 -8.86 3.07
C GLN A 133 6.45 -7.35 3.25
N VAL A 134 7.49 -6.88 3.91
CA VAL A 134 7.76 -5.44 4.04
C VAL A 134 7.99 -4.82 2.67
N ALA A 135 7.29 -3.74 2.38
CA ALA A 135 7.53 -2.95 1.18
C ALA A 135 8.75 -2.05 1.39
N HIS A 136 9.93 -2.52 0.98
CA HIS A 136 11.18 -1.77 1.15
C HIS A 136 11.09 -0.38 0.52
N PRO A 137 11.50 0.67 1.25
CA PRO A 137 11.47 2.03 0.76
C PRO A 137 12.49 2.22 -0.37
N CYS A 138 12.18 3.12 -1.30
CA CYS A 138 13.11 3.52 -2.34
C CYS A 138 13.64 4.93 -2.12
N ARG A 139 14.81 5.23 -2.68
CA ARG A 139 15.45 6.55 -2.59
C ARG A 139 14.50 7.70 -2.98
N SER A 140 13.69 7.51 -4.05
CA SER A 140 12.77 8.53 -4.53
C SER A 140 11.66 8.86 -3.53
N PHE A 141 11.04 7.84 -2.89
CA PHE A 141 10.03 8.06 -1.85
C PHE A 141 10.66 8.66 -0.58
N SER A 142 11.87 8.21 -0.20
CA SER A 142 12.58 8.78 0.94
C SER A 142 12.93 10.26 0.74
N ALA A 143 13.34 10.64 -0.46
CA ALA A 143 13.57 12.05 -0.82
C ALA A 143 12.26 12.85 -0.76
N TYR A 144 11.16 12.31 -1.28
CA TYR A 144 9.83 12.92 -1.21
C TYR A 144 9.36 13.14 0.24
N ALA A 145 9.60 12.15 1.13
CA ALA A 145 9.27 12.30 2.55
C ALA A 145 10.04 13.45 3.22
N LEU A 146 11.28 13.69 2.78
CA LEU A 146 12.16 14.74 3.30
C LEU A 146 11.94 16.13 2.66
N GLU A 147 11.05 16.27 1.69
CA GLU A 147 10.86 17.47 0.87
C GLU A 147 10.33 18.69 1.68
N LYS A 148 11.15 19.15 2.63
CA LYS A 148 10.90 20.35 3.46
C LYS A 148 11.87 21.51 3.23
N GLY A 149 12.42 21.65 2.02
CA GLY A 149 13.18 22.85 1.67
C GLY A 149 14.66 22.65 1.41
N GLY A 150 15.02 21.68 0.61
CA GLY A 150 16.37 21.51 0.10
C GLY A 150 16.66 20.10 -0.39
N MET A 151 17.74 19.90 -1.14
CA MET A 151 18.19 18.56 -1.49
C MET A 151 18.65 17.82 -0.23
N PRO A 152 18.06 16.63 0.07
CA PRO A 152 18.47 15.86 1.24
C PRO A 152 19.91 15.37 1.08
N THR A 153 20.69 15.39 2.17
CA THR A 153 22.03 14.78 2.21
C THR A 153 21.94 13.27 2.15
N ASP A 154 23.03 12.60 1.79
CA ASP A 154 23.07 11.12 1.78
C ASP A 154 22.84 10.51 3.18
N SER A 155 23.29 11.18 4.24
CA SER A 155 23.02 10.77 5.62
C SER A 155 21.53 10.80 5.94
N MET A 156 20.84 11.91 5.63
CA MET A 156 19.39 12.05 5.81
C MET A 156 18.61 10.98 5.04
N LEU A 157 19.01 10.70 3.82
CA LEU A 157 18.39 9.65 2.99
C LEU A 157 18.58 8.27 3.61
N LYS A 158 19.77 7.95 4.12
CA LYS A 158 20.06 6.68 4.78
C LYS A 158 19.20 6.48 6.03
N GLU A 159 19.12 7.48 6.91
CA GLU A 159 18.31 7.44 8.11
C GLU A 159 16.81 7.31 7.77
N THR A 160 16.36 7.99 6.73
CA THR A 160 14.97 7.90 6.24
C THR A 160 14.65 6.53 5.70
N LEU A 161 15.54 5.95 4.89
CA LEU A 161 15.41 4.57 4.41
C LEU A 161 15.28 3.58 5.57
N GLN A 162 16.16 3.68 6.57
CA GLN A 162 16.13 2.82 7.77
C GLN A 162 14.81 2.94 8.54
N PHE A 163 14.31 4.16 8.73
CA PHE A 163 13.03 4.38 9.44
C PHE A 163 11.84 3.81 8.68
N LEU A 164 11.83 3.90 7.37
CA LEU A 164 10.74 3.45 6.52
C LEU A 164 10.75 1.92 6.28
N ASP A 165 11.90 1.27 6.44
CA ASP A 165 12.14 -0.13 6.05
C ASP A 165 11.49 -1.17 6.98
N GLN A 166 11.11 -0.79 8.19
CA GLN A 166 10.51 -1.69 9.18
C GLN A 166 8.98 -1.80 9.06
N GLY A 167 8.45 -1.84 7.84
CA GLY A 167 7.01 -1.87 7.59
C GLY A 167 6.33 -0.49 7.68
N THR A 168 7.02 0.55 8.12
CA THR A 168 6.43 1.91 8.22
C THR A 168 5.93 2.43 6.87
N ARG A 169 6.61 2.08 5.74
CA ARG A 169 6.17 2.42 4.40
C ARG A 169 5.00 1.54 3.92
N GLY A 170 4.76 0.39 4.54
CA GLY A 170 3.70 -0.55 4.18
C GLY A 170 4.22 -1.93 3.80
N PHE A 171 3.32 -2.73 3.24
CA PHE A 171 3.53 -4.15 2.99
C PHE A 171 3.01 -4.54 1.61
N TYR A 172 3.58 -5.62 1.07
CA TYR A 172 3.05 -6.39 -0.04
C TYR A 172 2.40 -7.66 0.49
N CYS A 173 1.45 -8.21 -0.26
CA CYS A 173 0.81 -9.48 0.05
C CYS A 173 0.24 -10.13 -1.21
N GLU A 174 -0.27 -11.34 -1.04
CA GLU A 174 -0.85 -12.13 -2.12
C GLU A 174 -2.30 -12.53 -1.80
N TRP A 175 -3.08 -12.65 -2.86
CA TRP A 175 -4.39 -13.29 -2.89
C TRP A 175 -4.37 -14.38 -3.96
N THR A 176 -4.65 -15.64 -3.57
CA THR A 176 -4.59 -16.81 -4.44
C THR A 176 -5.97 -17.43 -4.71
N GLY A 177 -7.03 -16.86 -4.12
CA GLY A 177 -8.40 -17.32 -4.35
C GLY A 177 -9.03 -16.80 -5.64
N ASP A 178 -10.30 -17.16 -5.84
CA ASP A 178 -11.12 -16.62 -6.93
C ASP A 178 -11.26 -15.10 -6.82
N PRO A 179 -11.48 -14.40 -7.94
CA PRO A 179 -11.66 -12.95 -7.92
C PRO A 179 -12.72 -12.51 -6.90
N VAL A 180 -12.33 -11.63 -5.99
CA VAL A 180 -13.18 -11.16 -4.89
C VAL A 180 -13.16 -9.64 -4.81
N VAL A 181 -14.27 -9.04 -4.40
CA VAL A 181 -14.39 -7.57 -4.26
C VAL A 181 -14.29 -7.19 -2.79
N VAL A 182 -13.42 -6.22 -2.49
CA VAL A 182 -13.33 -5.52 -1.20
C VAL A 182 -13.71 -4.05 -1.38
N ARG A 183 -14.25 -3.43 -0.31
CA ARG A 183 -14.80 -2.07 -0.35
C ARG A 183 -14.28 -1.24 0.81
N VAL A 184 -14.30 0.06 0.65
CA VAL A 184 -14.13 0.99 1.78
C VAL A 184 -15.17 0.66 2.85
N GLY A 185 -14.72 0.58 4.11
CA GLY A 185 -15.53 0.19 5.26
C GLY A 185 -15.45 -1.29 5.64
N ASP A 186 -14.97 -2.17 4.78
CA ASP A 186 -14.82 -3.60 5.11
C ASP A 186 -13.90 -3.80 6.33
N PRO A 187 -14.32 -4.55 7.37
CA PRO A 187 -13.51 -4.76 8.57
C PRO A 187 -12.30 -5.65 8.30
N VAL A 188 -11.18 -5.31 8.97
CA VAL A 188 -9.89 -5.98 8.81
C VAL A 188 -9.43 -6.58 10.14
N PHE A 189 -8.91 -7.80 10.07
CA PHE A 189 -8.46 -8.60 11.21
C PHE A 189 -7.05 -9.13 10.96
N VAL A 190 -6.28 -9.32 12.03
CA VAL A 190 -5.06 -10.15 11.97
C VAL A 190 -5.49 -11.61 11.88
N ALA A 191 -4.86 -12.35 10.96
CA ALA A 191 -5.12 -13.78 10.84
C ALA A 191 -4.66 -14.53 12.13
N PRO A 192 -5.41 -15.50 12.64
CA PRO A 192 -5.00 -16.26 13.82
C PRO A 192 -3.76 -17.10 13.51
N LEU A 193 -3.02 -17.39 14.59
CA LEU A 193 -1.92 -18.37 14.60
C LEU A 193 -2.43 -19.75 14.18
#